data_ea7b25e90b055aecff67489b4c0fc04e
#
_entry.id   ea7b25e90b055aecff67489b4c0fc04e
#
_cell.length_a   1.000
_cell.length_b   1.000
_cell.length_c   1.000
_cell.angle_alpha   90.00
_cell.angle_beta   90.00
_cell.angle_gamma   90.00
#
_symmetry.space_group_name_H-M   'P 1'
#
loop_
_entity.id
_entity.type
_entity.pdbx_description
1 polymer ?
#
loop_
_entity_poly.entity_id
_entity_poly.type
_entity_poly.pdbx_seq_one_letter_code
_entity_poly.pdbx_strand_id
1 'polypeptide(L)'
;MLTFADGRGKVGTFVKTDSTQVVEILGLCDLDFAVLDAEHAPFDRGTMDRMLFTARAVGLPMLVRVPDHHDATILSVLDLGAAGIVVPHVDSVADAGGVLAAARFIGGRRGLSLSARYGGYGTRKRDEAIAESDRSLVICQIESGAAVEAVEAIAAVPGLGGLLIGRSDLALSLGLDGPRHPVVMGAVDRIMAAARPRSLPIMIACASDAEVAEFSALGAVAFIVGSDQSLLRSAAVKLRGLLRN
;
A
#
# COMPACT_ATOMS: atom_id res chain seq x y z
N MET A 1 -10.30 8.66 8.39
CA MET A 1 -8.96 8.60 7.79
C MET A 1 -8.40 7.20 8.04
N LEU A 2 -7.77 6.58 7.03
CA LEU A 2 -7.13 5.25 7.20
C LEU A 2 -5.95 5.34 8.17
N THR A 3 -5.89 4.41 9.12
CA THR A 3 -4.75 4.21 10.01
C THR A 3 -4.56 2.73 10.27
N PHE A 4 -3.33 2.31 10.42
CA PHE A 4 -2.97 0.95 10.85
C PHE A 4 -2.40 0.94 12.28
N ALA A 5 -2.22 2.12 12.87
CA ALA A 5 -1.63 2.26 14.21
C ALA A 5 -2.62 1.94 15.34
N ASP A 6 -3.90 1.69 15.05
CA ASP A 6 -4.92 1.32 16.04
C ASP A 6 -4.84 -0.18 16.46
N GLY A 7 -3.92 -0.94 15.86
CA GLY A 7 -3.66 -2.35 16.18
C GLY A 7 -4.78 -3.32 15.76
N ARG A 8 -5.85 -2.84 15.13
CA ARG A 8 -6.91 -3.69 14.61
C ARG A 8 -6.54 -4.23 13.24
N GLY A 9 -6.72 -5.54 13.03
CA GLY A 9 -6.53 -6.16 11.73
C GLY A 9 -7.41 -5.51 10.67
N LYS A 10 -6.82 -5.16 9.52
CA LYS A 10 -7.51 -4.56 8.38
C LYS A 10 -7.27 -5.36 7.12
N VAL A 11 -8.33 -5.56 6.34
CA VAL A 11 -8.29 -6.33 5.10
C VAL A 11 -8.57 -5.43 3.91
N GLY A 12 -7.73 -5.57 2.89
CA GLY A 12 -7.89 -4.91 1.60
C GLY A 12 -7.50 -5.84 0.46
N THR A 13 -7.55 -5.32 -0.75
CA THR A 13 -7.18 -6.04 -1.96
C THR A 13 -6.45 -5.11 -2.94
N PHE A 14 -5.67 -5.68 -3.87
CA PHE A 14 -5.15 -4.93 -5.00
C PHE A 14 -6.26 -4.65 -6.03
N VAL A 15 -6.24 -3.44 -6.59
CA VAL A 15 -7.05 -3.05 -7.75
C VAL A 15 -6.11 -2.90 -8.95
N LYS A 16 -6.34 -3.72 -9.97
CA LYS A 16 -5.52 -3.80 -11.19
C LYS A 16 -6.31 -3.60 -12.47
N THR A 17 -7.64 -3.50 -12.38
CA THR A 17 -8.53 -3.30 -13.52
C THR A 17 -8.93 -1.83 -13.61
N ASP A 18 -8.79 -1.21 -14.78
CA ASP A 18 -9.29 0.16 -15.06
C ASP A 18 -10.83 0.12 -15.14
N SER A 19 -11.47 0.15 -13.98
CA SER A 19 -12.93 0.20 -13.87
C SER A 19 -13.37 0.85 -12.57
N THR A 20 -14.07 1.96 -12.67
CA THR A 20 -14.70 2.63 -11.52
C THR A 20 -15.77 1.75 -10.89
N GLN A 21 -16.48 0.91 -11.68
CA GLN A 21 -17.46 -0.04 -11.14
C GLN A 21 -16.83 -1.08 -10.22
N VAL A 22 -15.60 -1.52 -10.50
CA VAL A 22 -14.88 -2.42 -9.58
C VAL A 22 -14.65 -1.72 -8.24
N VAL A 23 -14.26 -0.45 -8.25
CA VAL A 23 -14.06 0.34 -7.01
C VAL A 23 -15.38 0.52 -6.25
N GLU A 24 -16.48 0.81 -6.95
CA GLU A 24 -17.81 0.91 -6.33
C GLU A 24 -18.21 -0.42 -5.66
N ILE A 25 -18.05 -1.55 -6.35
CA ILE A 25 -18.36 -2.88 -5.81
C ILE A 25 -17.53 -3.16 -4.57
N LEU A 26 -16.22 -2.89 -4.60
CA LEU A 26 -15.33 -3.10 -3.45
C LEU A 26 -15.73 -2.20 -2.26
N GLY A 27 -16.18 -0.97 -2.52
CA GLY A 27 -16.69 -0.07 -1.48
C GLY A 27 -17.97 -0.60 -0.80
N LEU A 28 -18.78 -1.41 -1.49
CA LEU A 28 -19.97 -2.05 -0.94
C LEU A 28 -19.67 -3.34 -0.16
N CYS A 29 -18.42 -3.82 -0.20
CA CYS A 29 -18.00 -5.07 0.45
C CYS A 29 -17.37 -4.87 1.83
N ASP A 30 -17.50 -3.69 2.45
CA ASP A 30 -16.95 -3.34 3.76
C ASP A 30 -15.44 -3.63 3.92
N LEU A 31 -14.68 -3.53 2.81
CA LEU A 31 -13.23 -3.61 2.88
C LEU A 31 -12.67 -2.38 3.61
N ASP A 32 -11.67 -2.58 4.45
CA ASP A 32 -11.04 -1.48 5.19
C ASP A 32 -10.25 -0.53 4.31
N PHE A 33 -9.69 -1.04 3.19
CA PHE A 33 -8.93 -0.28 2.20
C PHE A 33 -8.79 -1.03 0.88
N ALA A 34 -8.26 -0.33 -0.14
CA ALA A 34 -7.78 -0.96 -1.36
C ALA A 34 -6.41 -0.38 -1.74
N VAL A 35 -5.65 -1.10 -2.57
CA VAL A 35 -4.37 -0.64 -3.13
C VAL A 35 -4.48 -0.61 -4.65
N LEU A 36 -4.52 0.59 -5.23
CA LEU A 36 -4.42 0.77 -6.68
C LEU A 36 -2.98 0.48 -7.11
N ASP A 37 -2.80 -0.51 -7.96
CA ASP A 37 -1.48 -1.02 -8.33
C ASP A 37 -0.97 -0.33 -9.61
N ALA A 38 -0.35 0.84 -9.48
CA ALA A 38 0.22 1.54 -10.61
C ALA A 38 1.63 1.04 -11.02
N GLU A 39 2.19 0.07 -10.29
CA GLU A 39 3.44 -0.59 -10.65
C GLU A 39 3.20 -1.69 -11.70
N HIS A 40 2.22 -2.58 -11.46
CA HIS A 40 2.00 -3.76 -12.31
C HIS A 40 0.68 -3.73 -13.09
N ALA A 41 0.00 -2.59 -13.14
CA ALA A 41 -1.17 -2.38 -13.98
C ALA A 41 -1.04 -1.06 -14.77
N PRO A 42 -1.59 -0.96 -15.98
CA PRO A 42 -1.36 0.14 -16.90
C PRO A 42 -2.25 1.36 -16.59
N PHE A 43 -2.09 1.95 -15.41
CA PHE A 43 -2.84 3.13 -15.00
C PHE A 43 -2.11 4.42 -15.38
N ASP A 44 -2.75 5.25 -16.20
CA ASP A 44 -2.33 6.63 -16.39
C ASP A 44 -2.88 7.55 -15.27
N ARG A 45 -2.42 8.80 -15.26
CA ARG A 45 -2.84 9.78 -14.26
C ARG A 45 -4.35 10.07 -14.29
N GLY A 46 -4.97 10.09 -15.48
CA GLY A 46 -6.41 10.34 -15.64
C GLY A 46 -7.23 9.18 -15.11
N THR A 47 -6.79 7.95 -15.37
CA THR A 47 -7.39 6.73 -14.80
C THR A 47 -7.28 6.73 -13.28
N MET A 48 -6.10 6.99 -12.72
CA MET A 48 -5.92 7.09 -11.26
C MET A 48 -6.83 8.16 -10.64
N ASP A 49 -7.00 9.30 -11.32
CA ASP A 49 -7.90 10.37 -10.84
C ASP A 49 -9.34 9.91 -10.71
N ARG A 50 -9.88 9.24 -11.75
CA ARG A 50 -11.24 8.68 -11.73
C ARG A 50 -11.41 7.61 -10.65
N MET A 51 -10.44 6.70 -10.53
CA MET A 51 -10.48 5.61 -9.55
C MET A 51 -10.43 6.14 -8.11
N LEU A 52 -9.54 7.09 -7.82
CA LEU A 52 -9.43 7.71 -6.48
C LEU A 52 -10.65 8.57 -6.15
N PHE A 53 -11.24 9.26 -7.15
CA PHE A 53 -12.50 9.98 -6.96
C PHE A 53 -13.64 9.02 -6.58
N THR A 54 -13.77 7.91 -7.31
CA THR A 54 -14.79 6.89 -7.02
C THR A 54 -14.59 6.27 -5.65
N ALA A 55 -13.36 5.89 -5.29
CA ALA A 55 -13.05 5.33 -3.97
C ALA A 55 -13.47 6.29 -2.84
N ARG A 56 -13.19 7.57 -3.01
CA ARG A 56 -13.62 8.61 -2.06
C ARG A 56 -15.15 8.72 -1.99
N ALA A 57 -15.84 8.65 -3.12
CA ALA A 57 -17.30 8.75 -3.20
C ALA A 57 -18.02 7.61 -2.47
N VAL A 58 -17.46 6.40 -2.52
CA VAL A 58 -17.99 5.21 -1.83
C VAL A 58 -17.41 5.00 -0.44
N GLY A 59 -16.55 5.90 0.05
CA GLY A 59 -15.97 5.80 1.39
C GLY A 59 -14.87 4.74 1.55
N LEU A 60 -14.32 4.20 0.45
CA LEU A 60 -13.25 3.21 0.46
C LEU A 60 -11.88 3.92 0.48
N PRO A 61 -11.10 3.87 1.58
CA PRO A 61 -9.75 4.40 1.58
C PRO A 61 -8.89 3.67 0.55
N MET A 62 -8.25 4.42 -0.38
CA MET A 62 -7.43 3.83 -1.42
C MET A 62 -5.99 4.34 -1.33
N LEU A 63 -5.07 3.41 -1.13
CA LEU A 63 -3.63 3.61 -1.29
C LEU A 63 -3.27 3.46 -2.77
N VAL A 64 -2.14 4.01 -3.18
CA VAL A 64 -1.58 3.76 -4.52
C VAL A 64 -0.19 3.16 -4.37
N ARG A 65 0.03 1.99 -4.97
CA ARG A 65 1.38 1.48 -5.15
C ARG A 65 1.97 2.18 -6.37
N VAL A 66 2.94 3.06 -6.11
CA VAL A 66 3.60 3.85 -7.15
C VAL A 66 4.62 3.02 -7.92
N PRO A 67 4.89 3.33 -9.20
CA PRO A 67 5.84 2.57 -10.01
C PRO A 67 7.31 2.94 -9.75
N ASP A 68 7.56 4.04 -9.06
CA ASP A 68 8.90 4.60 -8.84
C ASP A 68 8.97 5.52 -7.61
N HIS A 69 10.17 5.99 -7.27
CA HIS A 69 10.42 6.90 -6.14
C HIS A 69 10.46 8.39 -6.54
N HIS A 70 10.10 8.74 -7.78
CA HIS A 70 10.23 10.12 -8.25
C HIS A 70 9.28 11.06 -7.51
N ASP A 71 9.80 12.22 -7.10
CA ASP A 71 9.02 13.26 -6.42
C ASP A 71 7.76 13.65 -7.20
N ALA A 72 7.85 13.73 -8.54
CA ALA A 72 6.72 14.07 -9.40
C ALA A 72 5.62 13.00 -9.39
N THR A 73 5.98 11.72 -9.32
CA THR A 73 5.04 10.60 -9.21
C THR A 73 4.32 10.64 -7.86
N ILE A 74 5.08 10.76 -6.77
CA ILE A 74 4.56 10.82 -5.40
C ILE A 74 3.63 12.04 -5.23
N LEU A 75 4.09 13.23 -5.64
CA LEU A 75 3.28 14.46 -5.62
C LEU A 75 1.98 14.26 -6.39
N SER A 76 2.06 13.75 -7.62
CA SER A 76 0.90 13.55 -8.49
C SER A 76 -0.17 12.68 -7.82
N VAL A 77 0.21 11.53 -7.28
CA VAL A 77 -0.71 10.58 -6.64
C VAL A 77 -1.37 11.17 -5.40
N LEU A 78 -0.60 11.86 -4.54
CA LEU A 78 -1.12 12.48 -3.34
C LEU A 78 -2.01 13.70 -3.67
N ASP A 79 -1.73 14.44 -4.74
CA ASP A 79 -2.58 15.55 -5.21
C ASP A 79 -3.92 15.06 -5.76
N LEU A 80 -3.99 13.84 -6.30
CA LEU A 80 -5.22 13.16 -6.69
C LEU A 80 -6.05 12.67 -5.49
N GLY A 81 -5.51 12.75 -4.27
CA GLY A 81 -6.24 12.44 -3.04
C GLY A 81 -6.16 10.99 -2.60
N ALA A 82 -5.08 10.28 -2.94
CA ALA A 82 -4.80 8.97 -2.36
C ALA A 82 -4.71 9.05 -0.83
N ALA A 83 -5.19 8.04 -0.12
CA ALA A 83 -5.08 7.91 1.33
C ALA A 83 -3.62 7.74 1.80
N GLY A 84 -2.75 7.37 0.88
CA GLY A 84 -1.32 7.20 1.05
C GLY A 84 -0.72 6.49 -0.13
N ILE A 85 0.57 6.19 -0.03
CA ILE A 85 1.35 5.49 -1.04
C ILE A 85 2.00 4.23 -0.48
N VAL A 86 2.13 3.22 -1.33
CA VAL A 86 3.01 2.07 -1.15
C VAL A 86 4.16 2.24 -2.14
N VAL A 87 5.38 2.24 -1.65
CA VAL A 87 6.56 2.51 -2.47
C VAL A 87 7.40 1.23 -2.56
N PRO A 88 7.52 0.64 -3.77
CA PRO A 88 8.33 -0.56 -3.99
C PRO A 88 9.83 -0.25 -3.92
N HIS A 89 10.67 -1.28 -3.90
CA HIS A 89 12.14 -1.18 -4.05
C HIS A 89 12.83 -0.21 -3.06
N VAL A 90 12.34 -0.12 -1.82
CA VAL A 90 12.99 0.68 -0.77
C VAL A 90 14.09 -0.14 -0.13
N ASP A 91 15.32 0.03 -0.59
CA ASP A 91 16.47 -0.80 -0.22
C ASP A 91 17.38 -0.15 0.84
N SER A 92 17.14 1.13 1.17
CA SER A 92 18.00 1.88 2.09
C SER A 92 17.23 2.90 2.93
N VAL A 93 17.89 3.39 3.98
CA VAL A 93 17.42 4.54 4.78
C VAL A 93 17.29 5.80 3.91
N ALA A 94 18.17 5.97 2.93
CA ALA A 94 18.14 7.11 2.02
C ALA A 94 16.88 7.07 1.14
N ASP A 95 16.50 5.90 0.62
CA ASP A 95 15.26 5.72 -0.15
C ASP A 95 14.05 6.03 0.74
N ALA A 96 13.95 5.40 1.92
CA ALA A 96 12.86 5.64 2.86
C ALA A 96 12.72 7.11 3.26
N GLY A 97 13.83 7.78 3.58
CA GLY A 97 13.85 9.21 3.87
C GLY A 97 13.49 10.06 2.65
N GLY A 98 13.96 9.67 1.47
CA GLY A 98 13.69 10.34 0.21
C GLY A 98 12.21 10.33 -0.14
N VAL A 99 11.55 9.17 -0.13
CA VAL A 99 10.11 9.06 -0.44
C VAL A 99 9.26 9.76 0.62
N LEU A 100 9.65 9.68 1.89
CA LEU A 100 8.95 10.40 2.94
C LEU A 100 9.01 11.92 2.73
N ALA A 101 10.20 12.46 2.43
CA ALA A 101 10.37 13.89 2.15
C ALA A 101 9.59 14.34 0.92
N ALA A 102 9.50 13.51 -0.13
CA ALA A 102 8.67 13.78 -1.32
C ALA A 102 7.16 13.82 -1.01
N ALA A 103 6.72 13.08 0.00
CA ALA A 103 5.32 12.99 0.40
C ALA A 103 4.87 14.11 1.37
N ARG A 104 5.77 14.85 1.99
CA ARG A 104 5.48 15.83 3.06
C ARG A 104 5.69 17.27 2.61
N PHE A 105 4.81 18.16 3.05
CA PHE A 105 4.98 19.61 2.95
C PHE A 105 5.87 20.13 4.07
N ILE A 106 5.56 19.80 5.32
CA ILE A 106 6.32 20.25 6.48
C ILE A 106 7.48 19.31 6.73
N GLY A 107 8.69 19.86 6.71
CA GLY A 107 9.91 19.08 6.84
C GLY A 107 10.26 18.19 5.63
N GLY A 108 9.51 18.34 4.54
CA GLY A 108 9.70 17.65 3.27
C GLY A 108 9.97 18.60 2.11
N ARG A 109 9.77 18.09 0.87
CA ARG A 109 9.98 18.85 -0.36
C ARG A 109 8.79 18.79 -1.34
N ARG A 110 7.62 18.33 -0.88
CA ARG A 110 6.42 18.29 -1.72
C ARG A 110 5.99 19.69 -2.13
N GLY A 111 5.74 19.90 -3.42
CA GLY A 111 5.25 21.18 -3.97
C GLY A 111 3.82 21.46 -3.53
N LEU A 112 3.53 22.71 -3.13
CA LEU A 112 2.22 23.15 -2.66
C LEU A 112 1.37 23.74 -3.78
N SER A 113 0.17 23.18 -4.00
CA SER A 113 -0.88 23.81 -4.80
C SER A 113 -2.26 23.49 -4.22
N LEU A 114 -2.93 24.49 -3.67
CA LEU A 114 -4.28 24.31 -3.10
C LEU A 114 -5.36 24.05 -4.17
N SER A 115 -5.04 24.21 -5.47
CA SER A 115 -5.94 23.85 -6.57
C SER A 115 -6.10 22.34 -6.78
N ALA A 116 -5.26 21.54 -6.13
CA ALA A 116 -5.39 20.08 -6.13
C ALA A 116 -6.54 19.60 -5.22
N ARG A 117 -6.90 18.32 -5.33
CA ARG A 117 -8.05 17.74 -4.59
C ARG A 117 -7.89 17.86 -3.07
N TYR A 118 -6.70 17.66 -2.51
CA TYR A 118 -6.46 17.82 -1.07
C TYR A 118 -6.73 19.25 -0.58
N GLY A 119 -6.50 20.25 -1.42
CA GLY A 119 -6.80 21.66 -1.16
C GLY A 119 -8.26 22.05 -1.40
N GLY A 120 -9.12 21.08 -1.76
CA GLY A 120 -10.53 21.32 -2.08
C GLY A 120 -10.69 22.28 -3.27
N TYR A 121 -9.78 22.21 -4.25
CA TYR A 121 -9.76 23.11 -5.43
C TYR A 121 -9.70 24.59 -5.04
N GLY A 122 -8.94 24.91 -3.99
CA GLY A 122 -8.74 26.28 -3.48
C GLY A 122 -9.77 26.74 -2.45
N THR A 123 -10.71 25.89 -2.03
CA THR A 123 -11.75 26.26 -1.05
C THR A 123 -11.34 26.03 0.40
N ARG A 124 -10.28 25.24 0.64
CA ARG A 124 -9.81 24.93 2.00
C ARG A 124 -8.76 25.93 2.47
N LYS A 125 -8.72 26.14 3.78
CA LYS A 125 -7.63 26.90 4.40
C LYS A 125 -6.31 26.15 4.23
N ARG A 126 -5.25 26.90 3.90
CA ARG A 126 -3.91 26.35 3.62
C ARG A 126 -3.41 25.42 4.71
N ASP A 127 -3.44 25.87 5.96
CA ASP A 127 -2.84 25.13 7.06
C ASP A 127 -3.63 23.84 7.41
N GLU A 128 -4.96 23.87 7.26
CA GLU A 128 -5.82 22.69 7.41
C GLU A 128 -5.55 21.66 6.29
N ALA A 129 -5.43 22.13 5.04
CA ALA A 129 -5.15 21.27 3.91
C ALA A 129 -3.77 20.59 4.01
N ILE A 130 -2.74 21.36 4.43
CA ILE A 130 -1.40 20.83 4.68
C ILE A 130 -1.42 19.79 5.81
N ALA A 131 -1.99 20.14 6.97
CA ALA A 131 -2.00 19.26 8.13
C ALA A 131 -2.73 17.93 7.85
N GLU A 132 -3.81 17.95 7.05
CA GLU A 132 -4.51 16.73 6.66
C GLU A 132 -3.72 15.92 5.64
N SER A 133 -3.15 16.58 4.62
CA SER A 133 -2.42 15.89 3.57
C SER A 133 -1.09 15.28 4.09
N ASP A 134 -0.44 15.91 5.04
CA ASP A 134 0.78 15.38 5.68
C ASP A 134 0.51 14.15 6.57
N ARG A 135 -0.76 13.78 6.80
CA ARG A 135 -1.15 12.52 7.43
C ARG A 135 -1.28 11.34 6.45
N SER A 136 -1.09 11.57 5.15
CA SER A 136 -1.11 10.49 4.16
C SER A 136 -0.10 9.40 4.54
N LEU A 137 -0.51 8.14 4.42
CA LEU A 137 0.36 7.00 4.76
C LEU A 137 1.50 6.89 3.75
N VAL A 138 2.72 6.70 4.22
CA VAL A 138 3.89 6.35 3.41
C VAL A 138 4.35 4.97 3.86
N ILE A 139 4.16 3.97 3.03
CA ILE A 139 4.45 2.57 3.32
C ILE A 139 5.58 2.13 2.41
N CYS A 140 6.70 1.71 3.01
CA CYS A 140 7.85 1.20 2.27
C CYS A 140 7.70 -0.31 2.06
N GLN A 141 7.86 -0.78 0.82
CA GLN A 141 7.83 -2.21 0.50
C GLN A 141 9.23 -2.79 0.64
N ILE A 142 9.35 -3.82 1.47
CA ILE A 142 10.58 -4.58 1.74
C ILE A 142 10.51 -5.88 0.95
N GLU A 143 11.29 -5.97 -0.13
CA GLU A 143 11.15 -7.03 -1.13
C GLU A 143 12.46 -7.45 -1.79
N SER A 144 13.59 -7.04 -1.22
CA SER A 144 14.92 -7.44 -1.67
C SER A 144 15.80 -7.87 -0.51
N GLY A 145 16.87 -8.61 -0.81
CA GLY A 145 17.89 -8.94 0.18
C GLY A 145 18.53 -7.70 0.80
N ALA A 146 18.79 -6.66 0.00
CA ALA A 146 19.34 -5.38 0.47
C ALA A 146 18.39 -4.68 1.44
N ALA A 147 17.08 -4.63 1.12
CA ALA A 147 16.07 -4.07 2.01
C ALA A 147 15.99 -4.81 3.35
N VAL A 148 16.08 -6.15 3.34
CA VAL A 148 16.11 -6.96 4.57
C VAL A 148 17.34 -6.67 5.41
N GLU A 149 18.52 -6.49 4.79
CA GLU A 149 19.75 -6.13 5.52
C GLU A 149 19.67 -4.73 6.16
N ALA A 150 18.95 -3.80 5.55
CA ALA A 150 18.79 -2.43 6.05
C ALA A 150 17.52 -2.21 6.90
N VAL A 151 16.71 -3.26 7.14
CA VAL A 151 15.33 -3.10 7.63
C VAL A 151 15.23 -2.43 9.01
N GLU A 152 16.15 -2.69 9.92
CA GLU A 152 16.16 -2.05 11.23
C GLU A 152 16.37 -0.54 11.14
N ALA A 153 17.23 -0.12 10.22
CA ALA A 153 17.50 1.29 9.96
C ALA A 153 16.35 1.96 9.16
N ILE A 154 15.75 1.26 8.19
CA ILE A 154 14.55 1.72 7.47
C ILE A 154 13.39 1.90 8.44
N ALA A 155 13.11 0.90 9.28
CA ALA A 155 12.03 0.96 10.28
C ALA A 155 12.22 2.08 11.30
N ALA A 156 13.45 2.58 11.48
CA ALA A 156 13.77 3.68 12.37
C ALA A 156 13.51 5.07 11.77
N VAL A 157 13.20 5.19 10.47
CA VAL A 157 12.91 6.48 9.82
C VAL A 157 11.61 7.06 10.37
N PRO A 158 11.65 8.25 11.02
CA PRO A 158 10.46 8.83 11.65
C PRO A 158 9.42 9.26 10.61
N GLY A 159 8.15 8.93 10.85
CA GLY A 159 7.03 9.38 10.02
C GLY A 159 6.60 8.39 8.93
N LEU A 160 7.21 7.21 8.86
CA LEU A 160 6.68 6.10 8.06
C LEU A 160 5.31 5.66 8.59
N GLY A 161 4.41 5.34 7.68
CA GLY A 161 3.07 4.80 7.97
C GLY A 161 3.05 3.28 8.17
N GLY A 162 4.09 2.58 7.74
CA GLY A 162 4.25 1.13 7.85
C GLY A 162 5.27 0.55 6.89
N LEU A 163 5.45 -0.77 6.97
CA LEU A 163 6.19 -1.55 6.00
C LEU A 163 5.24 -2.55 5.32
N LEU A 164 5.39 -2.75 4.01
CA LEU A 164 4.77 -3.86 3.28
C LEU A 164 5.80 -4.93 3.01
N ILE A 165 5.50 -6.18 3.35
CA ILE A 165 6.38 -7.31 3.05
C ILE A 165 6.02 -7.90 1.68
N GLY A 166 6.92 -7.74 0.70
CA GLY A 166 6.82 -8.26 -0.66
C GLY A 166 7.50 -9.62 -0.81
N ARG A 167 6.89 -10.71 -0.28
CA ARG A 167 7.51 -12.04 -0.21
C ARG A 167 7.88 -12.65 -1.55
N SER A 168 7.10 -12.39 -2.61
CA SER A 168 7.35 -12.97 -3.94
C SER A 168 8.61 -12.37 -4.58
N ASP A 169 8.72 -11.05 -4.56
CA ASP A 169 9.86 -10.33 -5.12
C ASP A 169 11.11 -10.55 -4.25
N LEU A 170 10.93 -10.66 -2.92
CA LEU A 170 12.01 -11.05 -2.02
C LEU A 170 12.56 -12.44 -2.35
N ALA A 171 11.70 -13.42 -2.61
CA ALA A 171 12.14 -14.76 -3.03
C ALA A 171 12.92 -14.69 -4.34
N LEU A 172 12.42 -13.94 -5.32
CA LEU A 172 13.09 -13.73 -6.61
C LEU A 172 14.44 -13.03 -6.42
N SER A 173 14.51 -11.98 -5.63
CA SER A 173 15.74 -11.25 -5.31
C SER A 173 16.82 -12.14 -4.68
N LEU A 174 16.41 -13.14 -3.92
CA LEU A 174 17.30 -14.10 -3.27
C LEU A 174 17.58 -15.35 -4.12
N GLY A 175 17.03 -15.44 -5.33
CA GLY A 175 17.18 -16.61 -6.21
C GLY A 175 16.47 -17.87 -5.70
N LEU A 176 15.37 -17.72 -4.97
CA LEU A 176 14.61 -18.79 -4.32
C LEU A 176 13.32 -19.10 -5.08
N ASP A 177 12.80 -20.32 -4.89
CA ASP A 177 11.69 -20.89 -5.65
C ASP A 177 10.29 -20.42 -5.20
N GLY A 178 10.19 -19.57 -4.17
CA GLY A 178 8.88 -19.02 -3.81
C GLY A 178 8.77 -18.36 -2.45
N PRO A 179 7.63 -17.71 -2.20
CA PRO A 179 7.41 -16.86 -1.02
C PRO A 179 7.29 -17.61 0.31
N ARG A 180 7.24 -18.96 0.27
CA ARG A 180 7.19 -19.84 1.45
C ARG A 180 8.53 -20.52 1.75
N HIS A 181 9.59 -20.22 0.96
CA HIS A 181 10.90 -20.75 1.22
C HIS A 181 11.37 -20.38 2.65
N PRO A 182 12.02 -21.29 3.41
CA PRO A 182 12.41 -21.02 4.82
C PRO A 182 13.25 -19.76 5.01
N VAL A 183 14.13 -19.43 4.05
CA VAL A 183 14.93 -18.19 4.09
C VAL A 183 14.05 -16.96 3.97
N VAL A 184 13.01 -16.98 3.11
CA VAL A 184 12.05 -15.86 2.97
C VAL A 184 11.25 -15.71 4.26
N MET A 185 10.82 -16.83 4.87
CA MET A 185 10.09 -16.79 6.14
C MET A 185 10.97 -16.25 7.28
N GLY A 186 12.25 -16.61 7.32
CA GLY A 186 13.22 -16.02 8.26
C GLY A 186 13.39 -14.50 8.06
N ALA A 187 13.36 -14.02 6.81
CA ALA A 187 13.36 -12.60 6.52
C ALA A 187 12.06 -11.90 6.98
N VAL A 188 10.90 -12.56 6.82
CA VAL A 188 9.62 -12.06 7.37
C VAL A 188 9.74 -11.86 8.89
N ASP A 189 10.27 -12.86 9.61
CA ASP A 189 10.47 -12.75 11.06
C ASP A 189 11.40 -11.58 11.44
N ARG A 190 12.48 -11.37 10.68
CA ARG A 190 13.39 -10.24 10.88
C ARG A 190 12.70 -8.89 10.65
N ILE A 191 11.91 -8.75 9.59
CA ILE A 191 11.15 -7.53 9.30
C ILE A 191 10.15 -7.25 10.43
N MET A 192 9.40 -8.27 10.88
CA MET A 192 8.48 -8.16 12.01
C MET A 192 9.21 -7.70 13.30
N ALA A 193 10.37 -8.28 13.57
CA ALA A 193 11.19 -7.94 14.74
C ALA A 193 11.72 -6.49 14.67
N ALA A 194 12.12 -6.02 13.48
CA ALA A 194 12.60 -4.64 13.26
C ALA A 194 11.51 -3.58 13.46
N ALA A 195 10.27 -3.88 13.07
CA ALA A 195 9.13 -2.97 13.18
C ALA A 195 8.61 -2.83 14.62
N ARG A 196 8.66 -3.92 15.41
CA ARG A 196 8.06 -4.01 16.76
C ARG A 196 8.52 -2.93 17.75
N PRO A 197 9.83 -2.60 17.91
CA PRO A 197 10.27 -1.57 18.86
C PRO A 197 9.76 -0.17 18.55
N ARG A 198 9.30 0.05 17.30
CA ARG A 198 8.80 1.34 16.80
C ARG A 198 7.28 1.37 16.72
N SER A 199 6.60 0.27 17.06
CA SER A 199 5.17 0.10 16.82
C SER A 199 4.80 0.42 15.38
N LEU A 200 5.72 0.15 14.44
CA LEU A 200 5.53 0.43 13.01
C LEU A 200 4.61 -0.63 12.42
N PRO A 201 3.46 -0.25 11.82
CA PRO A 201 2.52 -1.21 11.27
C PRO A 201 3.14 -2.07 10.15
N ILE A 202 2.85 -3.37 10.18
CA ILE A 202 3.21 -4.29 9.11
C ILE A 202 1.99 -4.64 8.28
N MET A 203 2.13 -4.44 6.98
CA MET A 203 1.23 -4.89 5.92
C MET A 203 1.85 -6.09 5.22
N ILE A 204 1.04 -7.06 4.80
CA ILE A 204 1.54 -8.23 4.07
C ILE A 204 0.51 -8.70 3.03
N ALA A 205 1.01 -9.13 1.86
CA ALA A 205 0.17 -9.76 0.86
C ALA A 205 -0.06 -11.24 1.20
N CYS A 206 -1.33 -11.66 1.20
CA CYS A 206 -1.77 -13.01 1.55
C CYS A 206 -2.55 -13.65 0.40
N ALA A 207 -2.37 -14.97 0.25
CA ALA A 207 -3.08 -15.76 -0.76
C ALA A 207 -4.33 -16.46 -0.19
N SER A 208 -4.47 -16.55 1.13
CA SER A 208 -5.55 -17.29 1.79
C SER A 208 -5.83 -16.80 3.21
N ASP A 209 -6.98 -17.19 3.75
CA ASP A 209 -7.40 -16.94 5.14
C ASP A 209 -6.39 -17.53 6.14
N ALA A 210 -5.81 -18.69 5.83
CA ALA A 210 -4.79 -19.31 6.66
C ALA A 210 -3.53 -18.45 6.78
N GLU A 211 -3.11 -17.80 5.69
CA GLU A 211 -1.99 -16.84 5.74
C GLU A 211 -2.34 -15.58 6.53
N VAL A 212 -3.56 -15.08 6.41
CA VAL A 212 -4.03 -13.94 7.23
C VAL A 212 -3.94 -14.29 8.71
N ALA A 213 -4.43 -15.47 9.12
CA ALA A 213 -4.35 -15.92 10.52
C ALA A 213 -2.90 -16.09 10.99
N GLU A 214 -2.04 -16.72 10.17
CA GLU A 214 -0.63 -16.92 10.47
C GLU A 214 0.10 -15.59 10.72
N PHE A 215 0.01 -14.66 9.75
CA PHE A 215 0.73 -13.40 9.86
C PHE A 215 0.12 -12.43 10.88
N SER A 216 -1.17 -12.53 11.15
CA SER A 216 -1.81 -11.83 12.27
C SER A 216 -1.21 -12.29 13.62
N ALA A 217 -1.01 -13.59 13.80
CA ALA A 217 -0.37 -14.12 14.99
C ALA A 217 1.09 -13.67 15.15
N LEU A 218 1.80 -13.37 14.03
CA LEU A 218 3.14 -12.80 14.05
C LEU A 218 3.17 -11.28 14.30
N GLY A 219 2.00 -10.61 14.22
CA GLY A 219 1.86 -9.18 14.52
C GLY A 219 1.63 -8.28 13.31
N ALA A 220 1.35 -8.83 12.12
CA ALA A 220 0.85 -8.03 11.00
C ALA A 220 -0.56 -7.49 11.32
N VAL A 221 -0.83 -6.26 10.88
CA VAL A 221 -2.09 -5.56 11.14
C VAL A 221 -2.85 -5.16 9.88
N ALA A 222 -2.24 -5.31 8.70
CA ALA A 222 -2.89 -5.02 7.43
C ALA A 222 -2.60 -6.15 6.43
N PHE A 223 -3.65 -6.62 5.76
CA PHE A 223 -3.59 -7.78 4.87
C PHE A 223 -4.14 -7.40 3.50
N ILE A 224 -3.32 -7.57 2.46
CA ILE A 224 -3.76 -7.43 1.08
C ILE A 224 -4.07 -8.83 0.55
N VAL A 225 -5.35 -9.16 0.39
CA VAL A 225 -5.77 -10.51 -0.03
C VAL A 225 -6.14 -10.48 -1.51
N GLY A 226 -5.28 -11.09 -2.33
CA GLY A 226 -5.49 -11.20 -3.77
C GLY A 226 -5.56 -9.86 -4.51
N SER A 227 -6.32 -9.86 -5.60
CA SER A 227 -6.65 -8.69 -6.42
C SER A 227 -8.05 -8.82 -6.99
N ASP A 228 -8.66 -7.71 -7.44
CA ASP A 228 -9.93 -7.70 -8.17
C ASP A 228 -9.97 -8.74 -9.30
N GLN A 229 -8.87 -8.86 -10.05
CA GLN A 229 -8.72 -9.86 -11.11
C GLN A 229 -8.72 -11.29 -10.57
N SER A 230 -8.00 -11.56 -9.47
CA SER A 230 -7.96 -12.89 -8.87
C SER A 230 -9.29 -13.28 -8.23
N LEU A 231 -9.98 -12.32 -7.61
CA LEU A 231 -11.32 -12.50 -7.04
C LEU A 231 -12.33 -12.87 -8.13
N LEU A 232 -12.37 -12.10 -9.23
CA LEU A 232 -13.24 -12.36 -10.38
C LEU A 232 -12.95 -13.73 -11.01
N ARG A 233 -11.66 -14.03 -11.25
CA ARG A 233 -11.24 -15.34 -11.81
C ARG A 233 -11.66 -16.49 -10.91
N SER A 234 -11.47 -16.38 -9.61
CA SER A 234 -11.80 -17.44 -8.64
C SER A 234 -13.31 -17.69 -8.59
N ALA A 235 -14.13 -16.62 -8.62
CA ALA A 235 -15.58 -16.73 -8.70
C ALA A 235 -16.04 -17.40 -10.00
N ALA A 236 -15.47 -17.00 -11.14
CA ALA A 236 -15.81 -17.57 -12.46
C ALA A 236 -15.42 -19.05 -12.55
N VAL A 237 -14.28 -19.47 -12.00
CA VAL A 237 -13.88 -20.88 -11.94
C VAL A 237 -14.87 -21.72 -11.11
N LYS A 238 -15.35 -21.18 -9.98
CA LYS A 238 -16.40 -21.85 -9.18
C LYS A 238 -17.70 -22.07 -9.97
N LEU A 239 -18.15 -21.08 -10.75
CA LEU A 239 -19.32 -21.21 -11.60
C LEU A 239 -19.18 -22.35 -12.63
N ARG A 240 -17.99 -22.49 -13.25
CA ARG A 240 -17.70 -23.58 -14.19
C ARG A 240 -17.79 -24.96 -13.53
N GLY A 241 -17.48 -25.05 -12.24
CA GLY A 241 -17.56 -26.30 -11.45
C GLY A 241 -18.99 -26.81 -11.24
N LEU A 242 -20.01 -25.94 -11.29
CA LEU A 242 -21.40 -26.31 -11.00
C LEU A 242 -22.00 -27.33 -11.97
N LEU A 243 -21.47 -27.46 -13.20
CA LEU A 243 -21.96 -28.38 -14.22
C LEU A 243 -21.06 -29.60 -14.42
N ARG A 244 -20.03 -29.79 -13.60
CA ARG A 244 -19.04 -30.87 -13.78
C ARG A 244 -19.01 -31.89 -12.63
N ASN A 245 -20.00 -31.85 -11.74
CA ASN A 245 -20.26 -32.85 -10.69
C ASN A 245 -21.33 -33.83 -11.13
#